data_4ed93e8ea0b06547090a52d1a28d4067
#
_entry.id   4ed93e8ea0b06547090a52d1a28d4067
#
_cell.length_a   1.000
_cell.length_b   1.000
_cell.length_c   1.000
_cell.angle_alpha   90.00
_cell.angle_beta   90.00
_cell.angle_gamma   90.00
#
_symmetry.space_group_name_H-M   'P 1'
#
loop_
_entity.id
_entity.type
_entity.pdbx_description
1 polymer ?
#
loop_
_entity_poly.entity_id
_entity_poly.type
_entity_poly.pdbx_seq_one_letter_code
_entity_poly.pdbx_strand_id
1 'polypeptide(L)'
;MFSADRNGVYRKENEHGFLTERMDHKKVIKFKSYVSFYKSIVDQDRASVVICNLKHEIIYMNPAAVISYAKRGGDKLIGRSLLDCHNPESRDKIQQVVDWFAADESHNIVYTFHNEKQNKDVYMVALRDEGKLIGYYEK
;
A
#
# COMPACT_ATOMS: atom_id res chain seq x y z
N MET A 1 -13.98 -2.57 3.57
CA MET A 1 -14.13 -1.86 4.83
C MET A 1 -15.06 -2.65 5.75
N PHE A 2 -14.86 -2.58 7.05
CA PHE A 2 -15.74 -3.21 8.03
C PHE A 2 -16.54 -2.13 8.77
N SER A 3 -17.84 -2.34 8.90
CA SER A 3 -18.73 -1.49 9.69
C SER A 3 -19.46 -2.32 10.74
N ALA A 4 -19.85 -1.70 11.86
CA ALA A 4 -20.62 -2.35 12.90
C ALA A 4 -22.10 -1.90 12.81
N ASP A 5 -23.01 -2.86 12.97
CA ASP A 5 -24.42 -2.58 13.15
C ASP A 5 -24.75 -2.18 14.61
N ARG A 6 -26.04 -1.85 14.88
CA ARG A 6 -26.48 -1.44 16.21
C ARG A 6 -26.31 -2.51 17.30
N ASN A 7 -26.11 -3.74 16.90
CA ASN A 7 -25.89 -4.89 17.81
C ASN A 7 -24.40 -5.23 17.98
N GLY A 8 -23.49 -4.38 17.47
CA GLY A 8 -22.05 -4.61 17.52
C GLY A 8 -21.57 -5.71 16.58
N VAL A 9 -22.36 -6.08 15.57
CA VAL A 9 -21.96 -7.05 14.56
C VAL A 9 -21.24 -6.35 13.42
N TYR A 10 -20.02 -6.75 13.18
CA TYR A 10 -19.18 -6.21 12.10
C TYR A 10 -19.45 -6.96 10.79
N ARG A 11 -19.45 -6.22 9.70
CA ARG A 11 -19.70 -6.73 8.36
C ARG A 11 -18.65 -6.21 7.39
N LYS A 12 -18.27 -7.06 6.45
CA LYS A 12 -17.37 -6.72 5.34
C LYS A 12 -18.21 -6.26 4.15
N GLU A 13 -17.86 -5.09 3.61
CA GLU A 13 -18.43 -4.57 2.38
C GLU A 13 -17.61 -5.02 1.16
N ASN A 14 -18.29 -5.38 0.08
CA ASN A 14 -17.64 -5.62 -1.19
C ASN A 14 -17.37 -4.30 -1.95
N GLU A 15 -16.82 -4.39 -3.16
CA GLU A 15 -16.51 -3.24 -4.02
C GLU A 15 -17.69 -2.35 -4.37
N HIS A 16 -18.93 -2.87 -4.20
CA HIS A 16 -20.17 -2.16 -4.50
C HIS A 16 -20.90 -1.68 -3.24
N GLY A 17 -20.28 -1.78 -2.06
CA GLY A 17 -20.88 -1.38 -0.79
C GLY A 17 -21.87 -2.38 -0.21
N PHE A 18 -22.04 -3.57 -0.81
CA PHE A 18 -22.89 -4.62 -0.28
C PHE A 18 -22.20 -5.40 0.84
N LEU A 19 -22.97 -5.78 1.86
CA LEU A 19 -22.47 -6.58 2.97
C LEU A 19 -22.34 -8.04 2.53
N THR A 20 -21.12 -8.56 2.48
CA THR A 20 -20.83 -9.91 1.98
C THR A 20 -20.51 -10.92 3.08
N GLU A 21 -20.09 -10.46 4.26
CA GLU A 21 -19.69 -11.32 5.35
C GLU A 21 -20.03 -10.70 6.70
N ARG A 22 -20.54 -11.53 7.61
CA ARG A 22 -20.77 -11.16 9.00
C ARG A 22 -19.58 -11.56 9.86
N MET A 23 -18.99 -10.62 10.57
CA MET A 23 -17.94 -10.87 11.55
C MET A 23 -18.43 -10.62 12.97
N ASP A 24 -18.19 -11.56 13.88
CA ASP A 24 -18.41 -11.33 15.30
C ASP A 24 -17.26 -10.50 15.93
N HIS A 25 -17.50 -10.01 17.14
CA HIS A 25 -16.54 -9.17 17.87
C HIS A 25 -15.18 -9.85 18.08
N LYS A 26 -15.14 -11.15 18.34
CA LYS A 26 -13.93 -11.94 18.54
C LYS A 26 -13.06 -12.01 17.28
N LYS A 27 -13.67 -12.21 16.10
CA LYS A 27 -12.96 -12.20 14.81
C LYS A 27 -12.40 -10.82 14.47
N VAL A 28 -13.12 -9.75 14.79
CA VAL A 28 -12.64 -8.36 14.58
C VAL A 28 -11.44 -8.04 15.48
N ILE A 29 -11.45 -8.44 16.74
CA ILE A 29 -10.29 -8.27 17.64
C ILE A 29 -9.07 -9.00 17.09
N LYS A 30 -9.23 -10.24 16.62
CA LYS A 30 -8.15 -11.03 16.01
C LYS A 30 -7.61 -10.35 14.75
N PHE A 31 -8.50 -9.85 13.88
CA PHE A 31 -8.13 -9.08 12.69
C PHE A 31 -7.32 -7.81 13.04
N LYS A 32 -7.80 -7.00 13.98
CA LYS A 32 -7.10 -5.79 14.46
C LYS A 32 -5.71 -6.12 15.03
N SER A 33 -5.58 -7.23 15.76
CA SER A 33 -4.30 -7.70 16.27
C SER A 33 -3.32 -8.01 15.15
N TYR A 34 -3.72 -8.73 14.11
CA TYR A 34 -2.87 -9.01 12.95
C TYR A 34 -2.45 -7.75 12.20
N VAL A 35 -3.36 -6.81 12.00
CA VAL A 35 -3.03 -5.51 11.36
C VAL A 35 -1.96 -4.78 12.17
N SER A 36 -2.05 -4.78 13.50
CA SER A 36 -1.05 -4.15 14.37
C SER A 36 0.33 -4.80 14.23
N PHE A 37 0.40 -6.13 14.15
CA PHE A 37 1.67 -6.83 13.93
C PHE A 37 2.29 -6.47 12.58
N TYR A 38 1.52 -6.54 11.50
CA TYR A 38 2.02 -6.21 10.16
C TYR A 38 2.42 -4.74 10.03
N LYS A 39 1.60 -3.85 10.60
CA LYS A 39 1.91 -2.42 10.65
C LYS A 39 3.22 -2.16 11.38
N SER A 40 3.44 -2.82 12.51
CA SER A 40 4.68 -2.69 13.28
C SER A 40 5.92 -3.11 12.48
N ILE A 41 5.81 -4.18 11.69
CA ILE A 41 6.92 -4.62 10.81
C ILE A 41 7.28 -3.51 9.82
N VAL A 42 6.28 -2.93 9.17
CA VAL A 42 6.47 -1.87 8.18
C VAL A 42 6.99 -0.57 8.83
N ASP A 43 6.45 -0.20 10.00
CA ASP A 43 6.81 1.03 10.71
C ASP A 43 8.25 1.00 11.25
N GLN A 44 8.77 -0.17 11.60
CA GLN A 44 10.14 -0.33 12.09
C GLN A 44 11.17 -0.39 10.97
N ASP A 45 10.76 -0.54 9.72
CA ASP A 45 11.70 -0.51 8.61
C ASP A 45 12.32 0.89 8.49
N ARG A 46 13.65 0.92 8.42
CA ARG A 46 14.41 2.18 8.24
C ARG A 46 14.31 2.72 6.83
N ALA A 47 13.98 1.87 5.86
CA ALA A 47 13.72 2.30 4.51
C ALA A 47 12.34 2.98 4.42
N SER A 48 12.25 3.96 3.52
CA SER A 48 10.99 4.58 3.16
C SER A 48 10.09 3.56 2.47
N VAL A 49 8.92 3.27 3.04
CA VAL A 49 7.92 2.36 2.46
C VAL A 49 6.65 3.15 2.16
N VAL A 50 6.27 3.18 0.89
CA VAL A 50 5.04 3.83 0.40
C VAL A 50 4.18 2.77 -0.27
N ILE A 51 3.00 2.54 0.27
CA ILE A 51 2.06 1.52 -0.23
C ILE A 51 0.97 2.19 -1.06
N CYS A 52 0.73 1.66 -2.26
CA CYS A 52 -0.26 2.18 -3.21
C CYS A 52 -1.22 1.08 -3.66
N ASN A 53 -2.46 1.48 -3.98
CA ASN A 53 -3.40 0.64 -4.70
C ASN A 53 -3.14 0.68 -6.22
N LEU A 54 -3.94 -0.03 -7.02
CA LEU A 54 -3.79 -0.07 -8.48
C LEU A 54 -4.21 1.23 -9.20
N LYS A 55 -4.83 2.16 -8.50
CA LYS A 55 -5.11 3.53 -8.98
C LYS A 55 -3.97 4.49 -8.65
N HIS A 56 -2.86 3.99 -8.13
CA HIS A 56 -1.71 4.76 -7.66
C HIS A 56 -2.00 5.68 -6.47
N GLU A 57 -3.11 5.47 -5.78
CA GLU A 57 -3.40 6.20 -4.55
C GLU A 57 -2.53 5.67 -3.42
N ILE A 58 -1.87 6.57 -2.71
CA ILE A 58 -1.09 6.25 -1.52
C ILE A 58 -2.04 5.86 -0.39
N ILE A 59 -1.99 4.61 0.05
CA ILE A 59 -2.84 4.11 1.14
C ILE A 59 -2.11 4.09 2.48
N TYR A 60 -0.79 4.03 2.47
CA TYR A 60 0.03 4.06 3.68
C TYR A 60 1.46 4.54 3.41
N MET A 61 2.04 5.20 4.39
CA MET A 61 3.45 5.58 4.44
C MET A 61 3.98 5.24 5.83
N ASN A 62 5.12 4.53 5.90
CA ASN A 62 5.75 4.30 7.19
C ASN A 62 6.43 5.60 7.70
N PRO A 63 6.83 5.68 8.98
CA PRO A 63 7.48 6.88 9.52
C PRO A 63 8.70 7.34 8.71
N ALA A 64 9.52 6.43 8.20
CA ALA A 64 10.66 6.77 7.35
C ALA A 64 10.23 7.45 6.03
N ALA A 65 9.13 6.99 5.43
CA ALA A 65 8.57 7.62 4.23
C ALA A 65 8.02 9.02 4.52
N VAL A 66 7.32 9.21 5.62
CA VAL A 66 6.81 10.53 6.03
C VAL A 66 7.95 11.54 6.14
N ILE A 67 9.07 11.14 6.73
CA ILE A 67 10.28 11.98 6.83
C ILE A 67 10.89 12.24 5.45
N SER A 68 11.03 11.22 4.61
CA SER A 68 11.61 11.34 3.26
C SER A 68 10.80 12.29 2.36
N TYR A 69 9.49 12.29 2.51
CA TYR A 69 8.57 13.12 1.72
C TYR A 69 8.12 14.40 2.45
N ALA A 70 8.75 14.78 3.55
CA ALA A 70 8.35 15.92 4.37
C ALA A 70 8.21 17.24 3.58
N LYS A 71 9.13 17.48 2.63
CA LYS A 71 9.09 18.69 1.76
C LYS A 71 7.92 18.70 0.78
N ARG A 72 7.30 17.56 0.53
CA ARG A 72 6.17 17.40 -0.40
C ARG A 72 4.82 17.26 0.33
N GLY A 73 4.83 17.26 1.64
CA GLY A 73 3.62 17.17 2.46
C GLY A 73 3.61 16.05 3.49
N GLY A 74 4.58 15.12 3.45
CA GLY A 74 4.68 14.02 4.40
C GLY A 74 3.41 13.16 4.42
N ASP A 75 2.82 12.93 5.59
CA ASP A 75 1.61 12.12 5.78
C ASP A 75 0.35 12.68 5.09
N LYS A 76 0.35 13.96 4.73
CA LYS A 76 -0.74 14.56 3.94
C LYS A 76 -0.82 14.03 2.51
N LEU A 77 0.20 13.31 2.06
CA LEU A 77 0.19 12.64 0.76
C LEU A 77 -0.69 11.38 0.77
N ILE A 78 -1.02 10.80 1.91
CA ILE A 78 -1.93 9.66 2.02
C ILE A 78 -3.29 10.04 1.44
N GLY A 79 -3.81 9.21 0.54
CA GLY A 79 -5.03 9.48 -0.23
C GLY A 79 -4.81 10.20 -1.56
N ARG A 80 -3.60 10.71 -1.81
CA ARG A 80 -3.22 11.34 -3.09
C ARG A 80 -2.56 10.34 -4.02
N SER A 81 -2.50 10.70 -5.31
CA SER A 81 -1.79 9.89 -6.29
C SER A 81 -0.27 9.99 -6.11
N LEU A 82 0.40 8.84 -6.03
CA LEU A 82 1.86 8.76 -6.07
C LEU A 82 2.42 9.43 -7.35
N LEU A 83 1.69 9.35 -8.45
CA LEU A 83 2.11 9.93 -9.73
C LEU A 83 2.26 11.46 -9.68
N ASP A 84 1.54 12.14 -8.80
CA ASP A 84 1.65 13.60 -8.62
C ASP A 84 3.00 14.02 -8.05
N CYS A 85 3.72 13.10 -7.40
CA CYS A 85 5.06 13.33 -6.84
C CYS A 85 6.20 13.03 -7.83
N HIS A 86 5.87 12.62 -9.06
CA HIS A 86 6.84 12.14 -10.05
C HIS A 86 6.73 12.92 -11.35
N ASN A 87 7.87 13.04 -12.07
CA ASN A 87 7.89 13.58 -13.43
C ASN A 87 7.27 12.60 -14.44
N PRO A 88 6.96 13.03 -15.68
CA PRO A 88 6.33 12.16 -16.69
C PRO A 88 7.08 10.86 -16.96
N GLU A 89 8.41 10.89 -17.05
CA GLU A 89 9.24 9.70 -17.28
C GLU A 89 9.11 8.68 -16.13
N SER A 90 9.14 9.16 -14.89
CA SER A 90 8.96 8.31 -13.71
C SER A 90 7.54 7.75 -13.61
N ARG A 91 6.52 8.53 -14.00
CA ARG A 91 5.13 8.05 -14.07
C ARG A 91 4.98 6.90 -15.04
N ASP A 92 5.53 7.03 -16.23
CA ASP A 92 5.49 5.99 -17.26
C ASP A 92 6.19 4.72 -16.78
N LYS A 93 7.33 4.85 -16.11
CA LYS A 93 8.07 3.72 -15.55
C LYS A 93 7.27 2.99 -14.47
N ILE A 94 6.63 3.72 -13.56
CA ILE A 94 5.76 3.15 -12.53
C ILE A 94 4.62 2.35 -13.17
N GLN A 95 3.96 2.89 -14.18
CA GLN A 95 2.89 2.21 -14.89
C GLN A 95 3.39 0.95 -15.60
N GLN A 96 4.54 1.00 -16.26
CA GLN A 96 5.14 -0.15 -16.91
C GLN A 96 5.46 -1.27 -15.91
N VAL A 97 5.95 -0.92 -14.72
CA VAL A 97 6.22 -1.92 -13.66
C VAL A 97 4.92 -2.55 -13.16
N VAL A 98 3.87 -1.77 -12.94
CA VAL A 98 2.57 -2.31 -12.52
C VAL A 98 1.97 -3.22 -13.59
N ASP A 99 2.08 -2.84 -14.87
CA ASP A 99 1.64 -3.69 -16.00
C ASP A 99 2.43 -5.01 -16.05
N TRP A 100 3.74 -4.96 -15.77
CA TRP A 100 4.58 -6.14 -15.69
C TRP A 100 4.20 -7.05 -14.52
N PHE A 101 3.86 -6.49 -13.35
CA PHE A 101 3.32 -7.26 -12.23
C PHE A 101 2.00 -7.94 -12.59
N ALA A 102 1.13 -7.25 -13.32
CA ALA A 102 -0.17 -7.77 -13.73
C ALA A 102 -0.08 -8.89 -14.76
N ALA A 103 1.00 -8.93 -15.53
CA ALA A 103 1.18 -9.90 -16.63
C ALA A 103 1.46 -11.33 -16.15
N ASP A 104 2.07 -11.51 -14.96
CA ASP A 104 2.43 -12.83 -14.43
C ASP A 104 2.52 -12.80 -12.90
N GLU A 105 1.98 -13.81 -12.22
CA GLU A 105 2.01 -13.92 -10.76
C GLU A 105 3.43 -14.09 -10.19
N SER A 106 4.40 -14.51 -10.99
CA SER A 106 5.81 -14.60 -10.59
C SER A 106 6.55 -13.26 -10.62
N HIS A 107 5.97 -12.24 -11.24
CA HIS A 107 6.52 -10.89 -11.31
C HIS A 107 6.23 -10.12 -10.02
N ASN A 108 7.14 -10.15 -9.06
CA ASN A 108 6.85 -9.62 -7.73
C ASN A 108 7.79 -8.53 -7.21
N ILE A 109 8.98 -8.39 -7.79
CA ILE A 109 9.94 -7.36 -7.36
C ILE A 109 10.77 -6.88 -8.53
N VAL A 110 11.03 -5.57 -8.59
CA VAL A 110 11.88 -4.98 -9.61
C VAL A 110 12.70 -3.83 -9.00
N TYR A 111 13.99 -3.79 -9.35
CA TYR A 111 14.84 -2.63 -9.13
C TYR A 111 14.43 -1.50 -10.09
N THR A 112 14.23 -0.30 -9.57
CA THR A 112 13.79 0.85 -10.38
C THR A 112 14.90 1.85 -10.64
N PHE A 113 15.57 2.31 -9.61
CA PHE A 113 16.69 3.26 -9.77
C PHE A 113 17.52 3.39 -8.49
N HIS A 114 18.69 4.00 -8.63
CA HIS A 114 19.51 4.43 -7.49
C HIS A 114 19.23 5.90 -7.17
N ASN A 115 18.82 6.18 -5.95
CA ASN A 115 18.69 7.56 -5.46
C ASN A 115 20.03 8.04 -4.92
N GLU A 116 20.77 8.80 -5.71
CA GLU A 116 22.09 9.29 -5.36
C GLU A 116 22.10 10.22 -4.14
N LYS A 117 21.05 11.04 -3.97
CA LYS A 117 20.96 11.97 -2.85
C LYS A 117 20.88 11.27 -1.50
N GLN A 118 20.25 10.10 -1.47
CA GLN A 118 20.09 9.28 -0.26
C GLN A 118 21.03 8.07 -0.24
N ASN A 119 21.77 7.84 -1.34
CA ASN A 119 22.60 6.67 -1.56
C ASN A 119 21.84 5.37 -1.30
N LYS A 120 20.70 5.22 -1.97
CA LYS A 120 19.77 4.09 -1.81
C LYS A 120 19.31 3.55 -3.14
N ASP A 121 19.19 2.24 -3.21
CA ASP A 121 18.47 1.57 -4.27
C ASP A 121 16.97 1.56 -3.96
N VAL A 122 16.17 1.82 -4.98
CA VAL A 122 14.70 1.83 -4.88
C VAL A 122 14.14 0.66 -5.65
N TYR A 123 13.25 -0.07 -4.99
CA TYR A 123 12.55 -1.23 -5.53
C TYR A 123 11.04 -0.97 -5.53
N MET A 124 10.35 -1.56 -6.49
CA MET A 124 8.90 -1.74 -6.44
C MET A 124 8.58 -3.22 -6.21
N VAL A 125 7.63 -3.46 -5.34
CA VAL A 125 7.21 -4.81 -4.93
C VAL A 125 5.70 -4.95 -5.10
N ALA A 126 5.27 -6.02 -5.77
CA ALA A 126 3.86 -6.33 -5.96
C ALA A 126 3.20 -6.75 -4.63
N LEU A 127 1.97 -6.30 -4.42
CA LEU A 127 1.11 -6.78 -3.34
C LEU A 127 -0.02 -7.61 -3.93
N ARG A 128 -0.21 -8.82 -3.39
CA ARG A 128 -1.19 -9.77 -3.92
C ARG A 128 -2.07 -10.30 -2.79
N ASP A 129 -3.30 -10.61 -3.16
CA ASP A 129 -4.25 -11.34 -2.34
C ASP A 129 -4.69 -12.58 -3.12
N GLU A 130 -4.37 -13.77 -2.61
CA GLU A 130 -4.60 -15.05 -3.29
C GLU A 130 -4.13 -15.07 -4.75
N GLY A 131 -2.92 -14.54 -4.99
CA GLY A 131 -2.30 -14.42 -6.32
C GLY A 131 -2.73 -13.22 -7.15
N LYS A 132 -3.85 -12.60 -6.83
CA LYS A 132 -4.35 -11.42 -7.53
C LYS A 132 -3.59 -10.16 -7.11
N LEU A 133 -3.13 -9.38 -8.08
CA LEU A 133 -2.50 -8.09 -7.83
C LEU A 133 -3.53 -7.12 -7.23
N ILE A 134 -3.21 -6.54 -6.07
CA ILE A 134 -4.06 -5.56 -5.38
C ILE A 134 -3.41 -4.19 -5.23
N GLY A 135 -2.11 -4.11 -5.44
CA GLY A 135 -1.34 -2.88 -5.31
C GLY A 135 0.15 -3.16 -5.37
N TYR A 136 0.91 -2.22 -4.89
CA TYR A 136 2.38 -2.31 -4.83
C TYR A 136 2.92 -1.41 -3.72
N TYR A 137 4.20 -1.59 -3.38
CA TYR A 137 4.89 -0.60 -2.56
C TYR A 137 6.26 -0.28 -3.15
N GLU A 138 6.72 0.92 -2.87
CA GLU A 138 8.10 1.36 -3.10
C GLU A 138 8.91 1.26 -1.80
N LYS A 139 10.10 0.76 -1.93
CA LYS A 139 11.05 0.66 -0.81
C LYS A 139 12.47 0.97 -1.26
#